data_98030a44d52f3c63b1a12eff0ab75cf6
#
_entry.id   98030a44d52f3c63b1a12eff0ab75cf6
#
_cell.length_a   1.000
_cell.length_b   1.000
_cell.length_c   1.000
_cell.angle_alpha   90.00
_cell.angle_beta   90.00
_cell.angle_gamma   90.00
#
_symmetry.space_group_name_H-M   'P 1'
#
loop_
_entity.id
_entity.type
_entity.pdbx_description
1 polymer ?
#
loop_
_entity_poly.entity_id
_entity_poly.type
_entity_poly.pdbx_seq_one_letter_code
_entity_poly.pdbx_strand_id
1 'polypeptide(L)'
;VSRRTTFLSLFLSALLPAVCLSLAGELLLSLAQFAADHTQFQLEFSDLFSMIYLKQGLPLTFLQHTASILFSAACMLACYSLGLFFTFLFWRLNKVGCIVAALAIPASLIGFPPLLAKAEEVFPPVRTLFLTLGDTFFHSPWGAILLLLVVVLLFSLIGWLLIRRTNIRGGMLSSK
;
A
#
# COMPACT_ATOMS: atom_id res chain seq x y z
N VAL A 1 -17.22 -23.83 0.68
CA VAL A 1 -15.88 -23.25 0.59
C VAL A 1 -15.52 -22.67 1.94
N SER A 2 -14.35 -23.01 2.47
CA SER A 2 -13.89 -22.51 3.78
C SER A 2 -13.55 -21.02 3.66
N ARG A 3 -13.89 -20.23 4.72
CA ARG A 3 -13.55 -18.80 4.76
C ARG A 3 -12.03 -18.55 4.63
N ARG A 4 -11.23 -19.50 5.12
CA ARG A 4 -9.77 -19.45 4.99
C ARG A 4 -9.33 -19.56 3.53
N THR A 5 -9.91 -20.51 2.79
CA THR A 5 -9.57 -20.68 1.37
C THR A 5 -9.97 -19.48 0.54
N THR A 6 -11.14 -18.87 0.80
CA THR A 6 -11.56 -17.65 0.10
C THR A 6 -10.63 -16.48 0.37
N PHE A 7 -10.24 -16.24 1.63
CA PHE A 7 -9.32 -15.15 1.98
C PHE A 7 -7.94 -15.37 1.36
N LEU A 8 -7.40 -16.59 1.48
CA LEU A 8 -6.11 -16.93 0.88
C LEU A 8 -6.13 -16.81 -0.64
N SER A 9 -7.20 -17.25 -1.29
CA SER A 9 -7.32 -17.14 -2.76
C SER A 9 -7.39 -15.67 -3.20
N LEU A 10 -8.09 -14.80 -2.47
CA LEU A 10 -8.12 -13.36 -2.75
C LEU A 10 -6.74 -12.73 -2.59
N PHE A 11 -6.02 -13.09 -1.52
CA PHE A 11 -4.68 -12.54 -1.29
C PHE A 11 -3.67 -13.03 -2.34
N LEU A 12 -3.68 -14.33 -2.65
CA LEU A 12 -2.81 -14.92 -3.67
C LEU A 12 -3.12 -14.38 -5.07
N SER A 13 -4.41 -14.14 -5.38
CA SER A 13 -4.81 -13.56 -6.67
C SER A 13 -4.31 -12.13 -6.88
N ALA A 14 -3.98 -11.40 -5.83
CA ALA A 14 -3.40 -10.07 -5.92
C ALA A 14 -1.86 -10.08 -6.03
N LEU A 15 -1.23 -11.08 -5.43
CA LEU A 15 0.23 -11.16 -5.39
C LEU A 15 0.82 -11.31 -6.79
N LEU A 16 0.24 -12.19 -7.61
CA LEU A 16 0.72 -12.43 -8.98
C LEU A 16 0.58 -11.18 -9.87
N PRO A 17 -0.58 -10.50 -9.96
CA PRO A 17 -0.68 -9.24 -10.70
C PRO A 17 0.24 -8.14 -10.17
N ALA A 18 0.42 -8.02 -8.86
CA ALA A 18 1.31 -7.02 -8.29
C ALA A 18 2.76 -7.20 -8.76
N VAL A 19 3.26 -8.44 -8.75
CA VAL A 19 4.61 -8.75 -9.24
C VAL A 19 4.69 -8.55 -10.76
N CYS A 20 3.72 -9.05 -11.53
CA CYS A 20 3.71 -8.90 -12.99
C CYS A 20 3.66 -7.42 -13.42
N LEU A 21 2.81 -6.61 -12.77
CA LEU A 21 2.69 -5.18 -13.08
C LEU A 21 3.95 -4.41 -12.69
N SER A 22 4.61 -4.76 -11.59
CA SER A 22 5.87 -4.14 -11.18
C SER A 22 7.00 -4.47 -12.17
N LEU A 23 7.10 -5.72 -12.62
CA LEU A 23 8.04 -6.11 -13.66
C LEU A 23 7.76 -5.42 -14.99
N ALA A 24 6.51 -5.37 -15.41
CA ALA A 24 6.11 -4.68 -16.65
C ALA A 24 6.40 -3.19 -16.58
N GLY A 25 6.14 -2.54 -15.44
CA GLY A 25 6.45 -1.13 -15.20
C GLY A 25 7.95 -0.85 -15.33
N GLU A 26 8.80 -1.68 -14.73
CA GLU A 26 10.25 -1.54 -14.79
C GLU A 26 10.79 -1.76 -16.22
N LEU A 27 10.24 -2.74 -16.95
CA LEU A 27 10.59 -2.97 -18.35
C LEU A 27 10.21 -1.78 -19.23
N LEU A 28 8.99 -1.24 -19.05
CA LEU A 28 8.52 -0.07 -19.79
C LEU A 28 9.38 1.16 -19.49
N LEU A 29 9.76 1.38 -18.24
CA LEU A 29 10.64 2.46 -17.84
C LEU A 29 12.03 2.32 -18.49
N SER A 30 12.60 1.12 -18.45
CA SER A 30 13.91 0.83 -19.07
C SER A 30 13.88 1.04 -20.59
N LEU A 31 12.78 0.63 -21.27
CA LEU A 31 12.58 0.86 -22.68
C LEU A 31 12.40 2.35 -23.00
N ALA A 32 11.66 3.09 -22.18
CA ALA A 32 11.47 4.52 -22.34
C ALA A 32 12.79 5.30 -22.17
N GLN A 33 13.61 4.93 -21.18
CA GLN A 33 14.94 5.52 -21.00
C GLN A 33 15.86 5.19 -22.19
N PHE A 34 15.87 3.94 -22.64
CA PHE A 34 16.65 3.54 -23.82
C PHE A 34 16.21 4.33 -25.08
N ALA A 35 14.91 4.53 -25.27
CA ALA A 35 14.37 5.34 -26.38
C ALA A 35 14.76 6.82 -26.26
N ALA A 36 14.73 7.38 -25.04
CA ALA A 36 15.12 8.75 -24.77
C ALA A 36 16.61 8.99 -25.05
N ASP A 37 17.48 8.05 -24.67
CA ASP A 37 18.93 8.12 -24.93
C ASP A 37 19.27 8.10 -26.42
N HIS A 38 18.40 7.49 -27.26
CA HIS A 38 18.59 7.41 -28.72
C HIS A 38 17.86 8.49 -29.51
N THR A 39 17.05 9.30 -28.83
CA THR A 39 16.33 10.43 -29.41
C THR A 39 16.86 11.73 -28.81
N GLN A 40 16.78 12.84 -29.55
CA GLN A 40 17.20 14.15 -29.04
C GLN A 40 16.25 14.72 -27.96
N PHE A 41 15.29 13.93 -27.50
CA PHE A 41 14.36 14.30 -26.44
C PHE A 41 14.98 13.95 -25.08
N GLN A 42 15.42 14.96 -24.33
CA GLN A 42 15.81 14.83 -22.93
C GLN A 42 14.57 14.68 -22.03
N LEU A 43 13.91 13.52 -22.12
CA LEU A 43 12.82 13.16 -21.22
C LEU A 43 13.40 12.29 -20.10
N GLU A 44 13.47 12.84 -18.90
CA GLU A 44 13.79 12.08 -17.70
C GLU A 44 12.54 11.31 -17.25
N PHE A 45 12.55 10.00 -17.46
CA PHE A 45 11.51 9.13 -16.89
C PHE A 45 11.97 8.69 -15.50
N SER A 46 11.20 9.07 -14.49
CA SER A 46 11.47 8.66 -13.10
C SER A 46 10.26 7.92 -12.53
N ASP A 47 10.49 6.78 -11.92
CA ASP A 47 9.52 6.07 -11.12
C ASP A 47 9.51 6.60 -9.66
N LEU A 48 8.55 6.16 -8.87
CA LEU A 48 8.41 6.59 -7.48
C LEU A 48 9.65 6.20 -6.64
N PHE A 49 10.27 5.07 -6.93
CA PHE A 49 11.47 4.60 -6.26
C PHE A 49 12.68 5.50 -6.57
N SER A 50 12.89 5.83 -7.84
CA SER A 50 13.98 6.70 -8.26
C SER A 50 13.82 8.12 -7.73
N MET A 51 12.59 8.64 -7.66
CA MET A 51 12.31 9.95 -7.06
C MET A 51 12.66 10.03 -5.58
N ILE A 52 12.49 8.93 -4.82
CA ILE A 52 12.72 8.91 -3.38
C ILE A 52 14.18 8.58 -3.05
N TYR A 53 14.78 7.59 -3.72
CA TYR A 53 16.03 6.97 -3.28
C TYR A 53 17.22 7.24 -4.19
N LEU A 54 17.01 7.70 -5.43
CA LEU A 54 18.09 7.92 -6.36
C LEU A 54 18.37 9.42 -6.56
N LYS A 55 19.64 9.75 -6.62
CA LYS A 55 20.06 11.05 -7.12
C LYS A 55 19.94 11.05 -8.64
N GLN A 56 19.32 12.07 -9.20
CA GLN A 56 19.12 12.24 -10.63
C GLN A 56 20.45 12.06 -11.41
N GLY A 57 20.39 11.32 -12.51
CA GLY A 57 21.49 11.18 -13.46
C GLY A 57 22.47 10.02 -13.21
N LEU A 58 22.22 9.15 -12.23
CA LEU A 58 23.06 7.96 -12.03
C LEU A 58 22.39 6.71 -12.65
N PRO A 59 23.15 5.88 -13.40
CA PRO A 59 22.61 4.62 -13.92
C PRO A 59 22.26 3.69 -12.75
N LEU A 60 21.10 3.04 -12.84
CA LEU A 60 20.65 2.05 -11.86
C LEU A 60 21.55 0.83 -11.88
N THR A 61 22.03 0.45 -10.72
CA THR A 61 22.69 -0.86 -10.54
C THR A 61 21.66 -1.98 -10.54
N PHE A 62 22.06 -3.22 -10.84
CA PHE A 62 21.16 -4.39 -10.80
C PHE A 62 20.42 -4.53 -9.45
N LEU A 63 21.11 -4.23 -8.35
CA LEU A 63 20.51 -4.26 -7.01
C LEU A 63 19.40 -3.20 -6.84
N GLN A 64 19.57 -2.03 -7.43
CA GLN A 64 18.57 -0.94 -7.38
C GLN A 64 17.35 -1.25 -8.24
N HIS A 65 17.52 -1.87 -9.43
CA HIS A 65 16.39 -2.38 -10.22
C HIS A 65 15.58 -3.43 -9.44
N THR A 66 16.26 -4.36 -8.77
CA THR A 66 15.57 -5.36 -7.93
C THR A 66 14.83 -4.70 -6.79
N ALA A 67 15.43 -3.71 -6.12
CA ALA A 67 14.77 -2.96 -5.05
C ALA A 67 13.57 -2.15 -5.54
N SER A 68 13.65 -1.53 -6.74
CA SER A 68 12.54 -0.81 -7.38
C SER A 68 11.33 -1.73 -7.64
N ILE A 69 11.58 -2.92 -8.22
CA ILE A 69 10.53 -3.91 -8.48
C ILE A 69 9.87 -4.36 -7.18
N LEU A 70 10.66 -4.68 -6.16
CA LEU A 70 10.15 -5.13 -4.86
C LEU A 70 9.39 -4.01 -4.13
N PHE A 71 9.88 -2.78 -4.19
CA PHE A 71 9.21 -1.62 -3.61
C PHE A 71 7.85 -1.36 -4.28
N SER A 72 7.81 -1.36 -5.61
CA SER A 72 6.58 -1.18 -6.37
C SER A 72 5.56 -2.29 -6.10
N ALA A 73 6.01 -3.55 -6.06
CA ALA A 73 5.16 -4.68 -5.70
C ALA A 73 4.64 -4.57 -4.26
N ALA A 74 5.48 -4.16 -3.30
CA ALA A 74 5.08 -3.95 -1.91
C ALA A 74 4.05 -2.81 -1.77
N CYS A 75 4.22 -1.71 -2.51
CA CYS A 75 3.24 -0.61 -2.58
C CYS A 75 1.89 -1.09 -3.11
N MET A 76 1.88 -1.84 -4.22
CA MET A 76 0.64 -2.39 -4.79
C MET A 76 -0.07 -3.33 -3.82
N LEU A 77 0.68 -4.22 -3.15
CA LEU A 77 0.14 -5.12 -2.13
C LEU A 77 -0.40 -4.36 -0.92
N ALA A 78 0.26 -3.29 -0.48
CA ALA A 78 -0.20 -2.45 0.60
C ALA A 78 -1.53 -1.76 0.24
N CYS A 79 -1.62 -1.17 -0.94
CA CYS A 79 -2.87 -0.58 -1.45
C CYS A 79 -4.00 -1.62 -1.57
N TYR A 80 -3.68 -2.82 -2.07
CA TYR A 80 -4.66 -3.89 -2.17
C TYR A 80 -5.15 -4.38 -0.80
N SER A 81 -4.25 -4.60 0.15
CA SER A 81 -4.61 -5.03 1.51
C SER A 81 -5.47 -3.99 2.24
N LEU A 82 -5.18 -2.71 2.02
CA LEU A 82 -5.99 -1.59 2.50
C LEU A 82 -7.38 -1.61 1.86
N GLY A 83 -7.47 -1.82 0.54
CA GLY A 83 -8.73 -1.93 -0.19
C GLY A 83 -9.58 -3.09 0.29
N LEU A 84 -8.99 -4.27 0.53
CA LEU A 84 -9.67 -5.41 1.13
C LEU A 84 -10.17 -5.10 2.55
N PHE A 85 -9.35 -4.45 3.37
CA PHE A 85 -9.75 -4.03 4.71
C PHE A 85 -11.00 -3.15 4.66
N PHE A 86 -11.03 -2.12 3.80
CA PHE A 86 -12.21 -1.26 3.65
C PHE A 86 -13.42 -2.02 3.11
N THR A 87 -13.24 -2.90 2.14
CA THR A 87 -14.32 -3.74 1.60
C THR A 87 -14.96 -4.56 2.71
N PHE A 88 -14.18 -5.23 3.55
CA PHE A 88 -14.70 -6.03 4.67
C PHE A 88 -15.29 -5.17 5.79
N LEU A 89 -14.74 -3.99 6.03
CA LEU A 89 -15.29 -3.02 6.96
C LEU A 89 -16.69 -2.59 6.51
N PHE A 90 -16.85 -2.19 5.24
CA PHE A 90 -18.15 -1.78 4.69
C PHE A 90 -19.17 -2.93 4.63
N TRP A 91 -18.74 -4.15 4.38
CA TRP A 91 -19.63 -5.31 4.44
C TRP A 91 -20.19 -5.58 5.84
N ARG A 92 -19.48 -5.17 6.87
CA ARG A 92 -19.89 -5.35 8.26
C ARG A 92 -20.80 -4.24 8.76
N LEU A 93 -20.68 -3.05 8.19
CA LEU A 93 -21.47 -1.88 8.58
C LEU A 93 -22.87 -1.94 7.97
N ASN A 94 -23.87 -1.46 8.74
CA ASN A 94 -25.20 -1.20 8.20
C ASN A 94 -25.17 0.06 7.30
N LYS A 95 -26.27 0.35 6.59
CA LYS A 95 -26.34 1.48 5.64
C LYS A 95 -25.91 2.82 6.28
N VAL A 96 -26.35 3.08 7.52
CA VAL A 96 -25.96 4.30 8.23
C VAL A 96 -24.47 4.29 8.58
N GLY A 97 -23.94 3.16 9.06
CA GLY A 97 -22.53 2.99 9.34
C GLY A 97 -21.63 3.18 8.11
N CYS A 98 -22.09 2.74 6.93
CA CYS A 98 -21.37 2.97 5.66
C CYS A 98 -21.29 4.46 5.32
N ILE A 99 -22.37 5.22 5.49
CA ILE A 99 -22.38 6.67 5.24
C ILE A 99 -21.43 7.37 6.22
N VAL A 100 -21.55 7.04 7.51
CA VAL A 100 -20.65 7.62 8.55
C VAL A 100 -19.19 7.29 8.26
N ALA A 101 -18.86 6.06 7.92
CA ALA A 101 -17.50 5.66 7.58
C ALA A 101 -16.98 6.36 6.33
N ALA A 102 -17.82 6.49 5.29
CA ALA A 102 -17.46 7.18 4.04
C ALA A 102 -17.14 8.67 4.25
N LEU A 103 -17.78 9.31 5.24
CA LEU A 103 -17.48 10.69 5.61
C LEU A 103 -16.33 10.79 6.61
N ALA A 104 -16.24 9.87 7.56
CA ALA A 104 -15.24 9.89 8.61
C ALA A 104 -13.81 9.59 8.08
N ILE A 105 -13.67 8.71 7.06
CA ILE A 105 -12.36 8.36 6.49
C ILE A 105 -11.66 9.58 5.87
N PRO A 106 -12.25 10.32 4.91
CA PRO A 106 -11.61 11.51 4.36
C PRO A 106 -11.46 12.62 5.42
N ALA A 107 -12.43 12.78 6.32
CA ALA A 107 -12.33 13.75 7.41
C ALA A 107 -11.14 13.42 8.36
N SER A 108 -10.92 12.14 8.65
CA SER A 108 -9.78 11.71 9.46
C SER A 108 -8.44 11.96 8.75
N LEU A 109 -8.36 11.76 7.43
CA LEU A 109 -7.14 12.04 6.66
C LEU A 109 -6.76 13.53 6.70
N ILE A 110 -7.75 14.41 6.69
CA ILE A 110 -7.53 15.87 6.80
C ILE A 110 -7.20 16.28 8.24
N GLY A 111 -7.90 15.71 9.22
CA GLY A 111 -7.76 16.04 10.64
C GLY A 111 -6.58 15.35 11.33
N PHE A 112 -6.04 14.26 10.75
CA PHE A 112 -4.99 13.47 11.36
C PHE A 112 -3.65 14.23 11.51
N PRO A 113 -3.15 14.99 10.52
CA PRO A 113 -1.91 15.73 10.67
C PRO A 113 -1.89 16.72 11.85
N PRO A 114 -2.90 17.60 12.04
CA PRO A 114 -2.91 18.51 13.18
C PRO A 114 -3.12 17.78 14.52
N LEU A 115 -3.87 16.66 14.53
CA LEU A 115 -4.00 15.84 15.74
C LEU A 115 -2.68 15.14 16.09
N LEU A 116 -1.95 14.69 15.08
CA LEU A 116 -0.64 14.06 15.26
C LEU A 116 0.35 15.09 15.85
N ALA A 117 0.40 16.29 15.30
CA ALA A 117 1.26 17.36 15.80
C ALA A 117 1.01 17.66 17.29
N LYS A 118 -0.26 17.70 17.71
CA LYS A 118 -0.60 17.85 19.14
C LYS A 118 -0.24 16.61 19.96
N ALA A 119 -0.42 15.41 19.42
CA ALA A 119 -0.07 14.16 20.11
C ALA A 119 1.45 14.05 20.31
N GLU A 120 2.25 14.57 19.38
CA GLU A 120 3.70 14.62 19.49
C GLU A 120 4.18 15.55 20.64
N GLU A 121 3.45 16.62 20.92
CA GLU A 121 3.74 17.51 22.06
C GLU A 121 3.43 16.85 23.41
N VAL A 122 2.35 16.07 23.48
CA VAL A 122 1.87 15.44 24.72
C VAL A 122 2.56 14.11 25.00
N PHE A 123 2.94 13.36 23.94
CA PHE A 123 3.53 12.03 24.03
C PHE A 123 4.84 11.93 23.24
N PRO A 124 6.00 12.27 23.85
CA PRO A 124 7.32 12.20 23.22
C PRO A 124 7.64 10.84 22.55
N PRO A 125 7.25 9.66 23.08
CA PRO A 125 7.52 8.37 22.43
C PRO A 125 6.77 8.20 21.09
N VAL A 126 5.64 8.86 20.89
CA VAL A 126 4.91 8.84 19.61
C VAL A 126 5.73 9.59 18.55
N ARG A 127 6.28 10.74 18.91
CA ARG A 127 7.16 11.52 18.03
C ARG A 127 8.38 10.72 17.59
N THR A 128 9.08 10.10 18.53
CA THR A 128 10.28 9.29 18.20
C THR A 128 9.92 8.13 17.28
N LEU A 129 8.79 7.47 17.49
CA LEU A 129 8.32 6.37 16.64
C LEU A 129 8.04 6.85 15.20
N PHE A 130 7.33 7.98 15.03
CA PHE A 130 7.04 8.51 13.69
C PHE A 130 8.30 9.00 12.97
N LEU A 131 9.21 9.66 13.70
CA LEU A 131 10.49 10.08 13.14
C LEU A 131 11.33 8.87 12.71
N THR A 132 11.41 7.83 13.54
CA THR A 132 12.16 6.61 13.22
C THR A 132 11.54 5.87 12.03
N LEU A 133 10.20 5.77 11.96
CA LEU A 133 9.51 5.16 10.82
C LEU A 133 9.71 5.97 9.54
N GLY A 134 9.60 7.29 9.61
CA GLY A 134 9.86 8.18 8.49
C GLY A 134 11.30 8.10 8.02
N ASP A 135 12.24 8.15 8.93
CA ASP A 135 13.67 8.03 8.64
C ASP A 135 13.98 6.67 7.98
N THR A 136 13.45 5.58 8.52
CA THR A 136 13.60 4.24 7.95
C THR A 136 13.01 4.17 6.53
N PHE A 137 11.85 4.81 6.31
CA PHE A 137 11.20 4.81 5.00
C PHE A 137 11.97 5.63 3.97
N PHE A 138 12.44 6.84 4.30
CA PHE A 138 13.07 7.73 3.33
C PHE A 138 14.56 7.50 3.13
N HIS A 139 15.27 6.93 4.10
CA HIS A 139 16.73 6.73 4.00
C HIS A 139 17.13 5.32 3.57
N SER A 140 16.25 4.32 3.70
CA SER A 140 16.57 2.94 3.36
C SER A 140 15.49 2.30 2.49
N PRO A 141 15.77 1.96 1.20
CA PRO A 141 14.81 1.29 0.36
C PRO A 141 14.38 -0.08 0.91
N TRP A 142 15.28 -0.81 1.52
CA TRP A 142 14.98 -2.09 2.18
C TRP A 142 14.14 -1.91 3.44
N GLY A 143 14.39 -0.85 4.20
CA GLY A 143 13.57 -0.46 5.35
C GLY A 143 12.14 -0.13 4.94
N ALA A 144 11.98 0.61 3.85
CA ALA A 144 10.66 0.93 3.30
C ALA A 144 9.89 -0.32 2.83
N ILE A 145 10.56 -1.24 2.13
CA ILE A 145 9.96 -2.51 1.70
C ILE A 145 9.48 -3.31 2.91
N LEU A 146 10.31 -3.45 3.94
CA LEU A 146 9.94 -4.15 5.18
C LEU A 146 8.75 -3.48 5.87
N LEU A 147 8.74 -2.16 5.96
CA LEU A 147 7.65 -1.39 6.57
C LEU A 147 6.34 -1.58 5.81
N LEU A 148 6.38 -1.53 4.47
CA LEU A 148 5.22 -1.81 3.62
C LEU A 148 4.71 -3.24 3.82
N LEU A 149 5.58 -4.23 3.91
CA LEU A 149 5.19 -5.61 4.17
C LEU A 149 4.54 -5.77 5.55
N VAL A 150 5.03 -5.07 6.58
CA VAL A 150 4.39 -5.03 7.90
C VAL A 150 2.98 -4.44 7.80
N VAL A 151 2.80 -3.36 7.04
CA VAL A 151 1.48 -2.76 6.78
C VAL A 151 0.54 -3.76 6.09
N VAL A 152 1.03 -4.47 5.06
CA VAL A 152 0.28 -5.54 4.36
C VAL A 152 -0.17 -6.62 5.34
N LEU A 153 0.72 -7.09 6.19
CA LEU A 153 0.42 -8.12 7.19
C LEU A 153 -0.61 -7.64 8.21
N LEU A 154 -0.48 -6.41 8.73
CA LEU A 154 -1.42 -5.83 9.69
C LEU A 154 -2.83 -5.70 9.09
N PHE A 155 -2.97 -5.09 7.91
CA PHE A 155 -4.28 -4.95 7.26
C PHE A 155 -4.88 -6.28 6.85
N SER A 156 -4.05 -7.24 6.41
CA SER A 156 -4.49 -8.60 6.08
C SER A 156 -4.99 -9.33 7.34
N LEU A 157 -4.29 -9.20 8.46
CA LEU A 157 -4.70 -9.80 9.74
C LEU A 157 -6.02 -9.20 10.24
N ILE A 158 -6.13 -7.87 10.22
CA ILE A 158 -7.37 -7.18 10.63
C ILE A 158 -8.52 -7.57 9.69
N GLY A 159 -8.29 -7.58 8.39
CA GLY A 159 -9.27 -8.04 7.40
C GLY A 159 -9.74 -9.48 7.65
N TRP A 160 -8.79 -10.37 7.95
CA TRP A 160 -9.08 -11.74 8.36
C TRP A 160 -9.95 -11.82 9.63
N LEU A 161 -9.61 -11.03 10.66
CA LEU A 161 -10.39 -10.99 11.90
C LEU A 161 -11.82 -10.46 11.67
N LEU A 162 -11.97 -9.50 10.78
CA LEU A 162 -13.28 -8.98 10.37
C LEU A 162 -14.13 -10.06 9.71
N ILE A 163 -13.56 -10.83 8.75
CA ILE A 163 -14.28 -11.93 8.08
C ILE A 163 -14.62 -13.07 9.05
N ARG A 164 -13.72 -13.41 9.94
CA ARG A 164 -13.94 -14.51 10.89
C ARG A 164 -15.17 -14.30 11.75
N ARG A 165 -15.48 -13.04 12.09
CA ARG A 165 -16.62 -12.66 12.94
C ARG A 165 -17.91 -12.38 12.18
N THR A 166 -17.89 -12.32 10.84
CA THR A 166 -19.10 -12.09 10.05
C THR A 166 -19.83 -13.40 9.77
N ASN A 167 -21.08 -13.48 10.22
CA ASN A 167 -21.99 -14.55 9.79
C ASN A 167 -22.44 -14.25 8.36
N ILE A 168 -21.94 -15.01 7.37
CA ILE A 168 -22.25 -14.86 5.93
C ILE A 168 -23.75 -15.23 5.66
N ARG A 169 -24.51 -15.65 6.65
CA ARG A 169 -25.90 -16.14 6.50
C ARG A 169 -26.98 -15.06 6.33
N GLY A 170 -26.68 -13.76 6.36
CA GLY A 170 -27.70 -12.72 6.44
C GLY A 170 -27.92 -11.81 5.24
N GLY A 171 -27.09 -11.86 4.20
CA GLY A 171 -27.02 -10.76 3.22
C GLY A 171 -27.83 -10.90 1.94
N MET A 172 -28.30 -12.07 1.54
CA MET A 172 -28.92 -12.24 0.20
C MET A 172 -30.32 -12.85 0.13
N LEU A 173 -30.96 -13.21 1.22
CA LEU A 173 -32.26 -13.88 1.18
C LEU A 173 -33.32 -13.32 2.16
N SER A 174 -33.27 -12.05 2.52
CA SER A 174 -34.36 -11.40 3.28
C SER A 174 -34.88 -10.18 2.54
N SER A 175 -35.34 -10.40 1.30
CA SER A 175 -36.38 -9.54 0.70
C SER A 175 -37.62 -10.43 0.51
N LYS A 176 -38.39 -10.61 1.57
CA LYS A 176 -39.81 -10.88 1.50
C LYS A 176 -40.52 -9.88 2.39
#